data_f38334d2fa41fa19a61b445ac8935ce4
#
_entry.id   f38334d2fa41fa19a61b445ac8935ce4
#
_cell.length_a   1.000
_cell.length_b   1.000
_cell.length_c   1.000
_cell.angle_alpha   90.00
_cell.angle_beta   90.00
_cell.angle_gamma   90.00
#
_symmetry.space_group_name_H-M   'P 1'
#
loop_
_entity.id
_entity.type
_entity.pdbx_description
1 polymer ?
#
loop_
_entity_poly.entity_id
_entity_poly.type
_entity_poly.pdbx_seq_one_letter_code
_entity_poly.pdbx_strand_id
1 'polypeptide(L)'
;MQYLSVAEVAKKWNVSERSVRNYCAQGRVPEAFLKGKIWYIPENAEKPERSNKKEQPVTLLDVLQDEKANRYAGGIYHKTQIELTYNSNHMEGSRLTHDQTRYIFETNTIGIEKEVLNVDDVIETANHFRCIDSIIDCAKTTLTEKFIKELHLILKNGTSDSRKEWFAVGNYKKLPNEVGGMETALPEEVAGEMKKLLAAYNSKEEKSLEDILDFHVKFERIHPFQDGNGRVGRLILFKECLKYHIVPFIIEDDLKLFYYRGLKEWNNEKGYLTDTCLTAQDRYCLLYTSPSPRDGATS
;
A
#
# COMPACT_ATOMS: atom_id res chain seq x y z
N MET A 1 -15.71 12.31 50.41
CA MET A 1 -14.57 12.73 49.57
C MET A 1 -14.54 14.22 49.49
N GLN A 2 -13.41 14.83 49.72
CA GLN A 2 -13.25 16.28 49.61
C GLN A 2 -12.83 16.61 48.18
N TYR A 3 -13.41 17.66 47.64
CA TYR A 3 -13.17 18.13 46.26
C TYR A 3 -12.56 19.51 46.26
N LEU A 4 -11.60 19.74 45.38
CA LEU A 4 -10.94 21.01 45.19
C LEU A 4 -11.42 21.66 43.90
N SER A 5 -11.34 22.99 43.86
CA SER A 5 -11.58 23.81 42.68
C SER A 5 -10.39 23.75 41.73
N VAL A 6 -10.61 24.13 40.48
CA VAL A 6 -9.57 24.24 39.45
C VAL A 6 -8.39 25.11 39.90
N ALA A 7 -8.70 26.25 40.60
CA ALA A 7 -7.68 27.16 41.06
C ALA A 7 -6.79 26.57 42.17
N GLU A 8 -7.37 25.79 43.08
CA GLU A 8 -6.63 25.11 44.15
C GLU A 8 -5.72 23.99 43.59
N VAL A 9 -6.28 23.21 42.65
CA VAL A 9 -5.50 22.14 41.97
C VAL A 9 -4.39 22.74 41.11
N ALA A 10 -4.64 23.87 40.43
CA ALA A 10 -3.63 24.56 39.66
C ALA A 10 -2.43 24.98 40.51
N LYS A 11 -2.66 25.48 41.71
CA LYS A 11 -1.61 25.79 42.71
C LYS A 11 -0.90 24.52 43.18
N LYS A 12 -1.67 23.49 43.55
CA LYS A 12 -1.15 22.22 44.04
C LYS A 12 -0.21 21.54 43.03
N TRP A 13 -0.59 21.56 41.76
CA TRP A 13 0.18 20.92 40.66
C TRP A 13 1.20 21.82 39.99
N ASN A 14 1.28 23.07 40.37
CA ASN A 14 2.11 24.12 39.76
C ASN A 14 1.92 24.18 38.23
N VAL A 15 0.66 24.37 37.80
CA VAL A 15 0.25 24.50 36.39
C VAL A 15 -0.80 25.59 36.24
N SER A 16 -1.10 26.00 35.00
CA SER A 16 -2.20 26.95 34.75
C SER A 16 -3.58 26.31 34.99
N GLU A 17 -4.55 27.08 35.37
CA GLU A 17 -5.96 26.63 35.48
C GLU A 17 -6.47 26.04 34.17
N ARG A 18 -6.01 26.58 33.03
CA ARG A 18 -6.34 26.06 31.69
C ARG A 18 -5.86 24.64 31.53
N SER A 19 -4.65 24.33 32.02
CA SER A 19 -4.10 22.97 31.98
C SER A 19 -4.92 21.99 32.81
N VAL A 20 -5.35 22.41 34.02
CA VAL A 20 -6.22 21.59 34.88
C VAL A 20 -7.54 21.27 34.18
N ARG A 21 -8.21 22.31 33.61
CA ARG A 21 -9.48 22.13 32.86
C ARG A 21 -9.29 21.17 31.69
N ASN A 22 -8.16 21.26 30.94
CA ASN A 22 -7.87 20.37 29.85
C ASN A 22 -7.66 18.93 30.32
N TYR A 23 -6.95 18.70 31.41
CA TYR A 23 -6.78 17.35 31.98
C TYR A 23 -8.11 16.71 32.39
N CYS A 24 -8.99 17.50 33.02
CA CYS A 24 -10.33 17.05 33.40
C CYS A 24 -11.19 16.76 32.16
N ALA A 25 -11.22 17.67 31.17
CA ALA A 25 -11.99 17.50 29.94
C ALA A 25 -11.56 16.31 29.11
N GLN A 26 -10.27 15.92 29.18
CA GLN A 26 -9.71 14.75 28.51
C GLN A 26 -9.89 13.44 29.32
N GLY A 27 -10.60 13.48 30.47
CA GLY A 27 -10.79 12.31 31.32
C GLY A 27 -9.52 11.80 32.01
N ARG A 28 -8.43 12.61 32.05
CA ARG A 28 -7.13 12.23 32.59
C ARG A 28 -7.01 12.39 34.09
N VAL A 29 -8.03 12.93 34.74
CA VAL A 29 -8.15 13.05 36.20
C VAL A 29 -9.30 12.13 36.63
N PRO A 30 -9.02 10.96 37.19
CA PRO A 30 -10.04 10.04 37.64
C PRO A 30 -10.99 10.71 38.63
N GLU A 31 -12.27 10.37 38.58
CA GLU A 31 -13.32 10.85 39.48
C GLU A 31 -13.55 12.38 39.47
N ALA A 32 -12.90 13.14 38.59
CA ALA A 32 -13.23 14.53 38.38
C ALA A 32 -14.52 14.64 37.54
N PHE A 33 -15.43 15.50 37.96
CA PHE A 33 -16.70 15.73 37.26
C PHE A 33 -17.05 17.20 37.12
N LEU A 34 -17.82 17.50 36.08
CA LEU A 34 -18.33 18.86 35.80
C LEU A 34 -19.76 18.98 36.29
N LYS A 35 -20.02 19.94 37.19
CA LYS A 35 -21.38 20.30 37.62
C LYS A 35 -21.66 21.77 37.25
N GLY A 36 -22.54 21.95 36.29
CA GLY A 36 -22.74 23.28 35.69
C GLY A 36 -21.50 23.70 34.88
N LYS A 37 -20.83 24.78 35.27
CA LYS A 37 -19.60 25.28 34.64
C LYS A 37 -18.36 25.08 35.52
N ILE A 38 -18.48 24.35 36.65
CA ILE A 38 -17.43 24.18 37.66
C ILE A 38 -16.97 22.75 37.69
N TRP A 39 -15.64 22.52 37.58
CA TRP A 39 -15.01 21.23 37.80
C TRP A 39 -14.81 20.97 39.29
N TYR A 40 -15.18 19.77 39.73
CA TYR A 40 -14.93 19.21 41.05
C TYR A 40 -13.87 18.11 40.92
N ILE A 41 -12.72 18.30 41.55
CA ILE A 41 -11.55 17.47 41.42
C ILE A 41 -11.23 16.83 42.79
N PRO A 42 -11.09 15.51 42.89
CA PRO A 42 -10.75 14.88 44.16
C PRO A 42 -9.47 15.48 44.78
N GLU A 43 -9.47 15.71 46.09
CA GLU A 43 -8.31 16.27 46.80
C GLU A 43 -7.05 15.39 46.64
N ASN A 44 -7.23 14.05 46.58
CA ASN A 44 -6.17 13.08 46.37
C ASN A 44 -5.75 12.89 44.90
N ALA A 45 -6.34 13.64 43.96
CA ALA A 45 -5.97 13.53 42.56
C ALA A 45 -4.51 13.93 42.36
N GLU A 46 -3.81 13.11 41.60
CA GLU A 46 -2.43 13.35 41.18
C GLU A 46 -2.40 14.08 39.82
N LYS A 47 -1.31 14.87 39.63
CA LYS A 47 -1.09 15.57 38.38
C LYS A 47 -0.85 14.55 37.27
N PRO A 48 -1.67 14.54 36.19
CA PRO A 48 -1.41 13.66 35.06
C PRO A 48 -0.03 13.93 34.46
N GLU A 49 0.73 12.88 34.19
CA GLU A 49 1.99 13.02 33.48
C GLU A 49 1.77 13.75 32.14
N ARG A 50 2.71 14.60 31.73
CA ARG A 50 2.65 15.15 30.38
C ARG A 50 2.67 13.99 29.40
N SER A 51 1.61 13.82 28.63
CA SER A 51 1.68 12.88 27.52
C SER A 51 2.72 13.44 26.51
N ASN A 52 3.94 12.97 26.62
CA ASN A 52 4.96 13.12 25.59
C ASN A 52 4.68 12.16 24.40
N LYS A 53 3.41 11.89 24.10
CA LYS A 53 3.09 11.43 22.77
C LYS A 53 3.34 12.63 21.86
N LYS A 54 4.57 12.77 21.34
CA LYS A 54 4.74 13.35 20.02
C LYS A 54 3.77 12.54 19.17
N GLU A 55 2.70 13.16 18.70
CA GLU A 55 1.88 12.58 17.65
C GLU A 55 2.87 12.22 16.54
N GLN A 56 3.10 10.94 16.34
CA GLN A 56 3.90 10.53 15.21
C GLN A 56 3.17 11.07 13.99
N PRO A 57 3.86 11.68 13.03
CA PRO A 57 3.21 12.16 11.83
C PRO A 57 2.47 11.00 11.19
N VAL A 58 1.20 11.22 10.86
CA VAL A 58 0.35 10.23 10.17
C VAL A 58 1.04 9.87 8.85
N THR A 59 1.35 8.61 8.67
CA THR A 59 2.00 8.14 7.45
C THR A 59 0.96 7.85 6.36
N LEU A 60 1.38 7.80 5.10
CA LEU A 60 0.49 7.38 4.00
C LEU A 60 -0.12 5.99 4.26
N LEU A 61 0.66 5.07 4.84
CA LEU A 61 0.15 3.75 5.20
C LEU A 61 -0.98 3.82 6.23
N ASP A 62 -0.85 4.68 7.24
CA ASP A 62 -1.91 4.85 8.25
C ASP A 62 -3.19 5.40 7.61
N VAL A 63 -3.08 6.33 6.65
CA VAL A 63 -4.21 6.84 5.88
C VAL A 63 -4.87 5.75 5.04
N LEU A 64 -4.07 4.97 4.29
CA LEU A 64 -4.59 3.87 3.46
C LEU A 64 -5.31 2.82 4.32
N GLN A 65 -4.77 2.48 5.50
CA GLN A 65 -5.39 1.53 6.43
C GLN A 65 -6.69 2.07 7.03
N ASP A 66 -6.73 3.34 7.41
CA ASP A 66 -7.94 3.99 7.95
C ASP A 66 -9.04 4.07 6.89
N GLU A 67 -8.72 4.55 5.68
CA GLU A 67 -9.69 4.66 4.59
C GLU A 67 -10.22 3.29 4.14
N LYS A 68 -9.35 2.27 4.10
CA LYS A 68 -9.75 0.88 3.84
C LYS A 68 -10.73 0.37 4.89
N ALA A 69 -10.41 0.52 6.19
CA ALA A 69 -11.23 0.05 7.29
C ALA A 69 -12.62 0.73 7.31
N ASN A 70 -12.67 2.01 6.97
CA ASN A 70 -13.89 2.83 6.96
C ASN A 70 -14.60 2.85 5.60
N ARG A 71 -14.05 2.18 4.58
CA ARG A 71 -14.58 2.11 3.21
C ARG A 71 -14.86 3.50 2.61
N TYR A 72 -13.92 4.42 2.77
CA TYR A 72 -14.10 5.78 2.25
C TYR A 72 -14.05 5.83 0.73
N ALA A 73 -15.13 6.34 0.11
CA ALA A 73 -15.18 6.60 -1.32
C ALA A 73 -14.42 7.89 -1.67
N GLY A 74 -13.68 7.87 -2.78
CA GLY A 74 -12.97 9.03 -3.32
C GLY A 74 -11.68 9.41 -2.59
N GLY A 75 -11.30 8.72 -1.50
CA GLY A 75 -10.03 8.89 -0.82
C GLY A 75 -8.84 8.29 -1.56
N ILE A 76 -7.65 8.38 -0.96
CA ILE A 76 -6.42 7.88 -1.60
C ILE A 76 -6.42 6.35 -1.73
N TYR A 77 -6.99 5.62 -0.76
CA TYR A 77 -7.16 4.17 -0.87
C TYR A 77 -8.03 3.81 -2.07
N HIS A 78 -9.18 4.46 -2.22
CA HIS A 78 -10.12 4.23 -3.33
C HIS A 78 -9.45 4.51 -4.69
N LYS A 79 -8.75 5.65 -4.80
CA LYS A 79 -8.00 6.01 -6.01
C LYS A 79 -6.89 5.00 -6.30
N THR A 80 -6.12 4.62 -5.28
CA THR A 80 -5.03 3.63 -5.42
C THR A 80 -5.54 2.28 -5.91
N GLN A 81 -6.67 1.80 -5.38
CA GLN A 81 -7.28 0.55 -5.83
C GLN A 81 -7.57 0.58 -7.34
N ILE A 82 -8.19 1.65 -7.83
CA ILE A 82 -8.57 1.76 -9.23
C ILE A 82 -7.33 1.98 -10.12
N GLU A 83 -6.50 2.98 -9.80
CA GLU A 83 -5.39 3.38 -10.66
C GLU A 83 -4.29 2.31 -10.73
N LEU A 84 -3.89 1.73 -9.59
CA LEU A 84 -2.87 0.68 -9.58
C LEU A 84 -3.37 -0.58 -10.31
N THR A 85 -4.64 -0.95 -10.13
CA THR A 85 -5.21 -2.12 -10.79
C THR A 85 -5.33 -1.90 -12.29
N TYR A 86 -5.93 -0.78 -12.71
CA TYR A 86 -6.09 -0.47 -14.12
C TYR A 86 -4.75 -0.47 -14.85
N ASN A 87 -3.82 0.38 -14.41
CA ASN A 87 -2.54 0.54 -15.09
C ASN A 87 -1.71 -0.76 -15.06
N SER A 88 -1.67 -1.47 -13.93
CA SER A 88 -0.90 -2.70 -13.81
C SER A 88 -1.43 -3.83 -14.72
N ASN A 89 -2.76 -3.98 -14.82
CA ASN A 89 -3.36 -4.97 -15.70
C ASN A 89 -3.28 -4.56 -17.18
N HIS A 90 -3.44 -3.27 -17.50
CA HIS A 90 -3.32 -2.76 -18.87
C HIS A 90 -1.92 -2.97 -19.44
N MET A 91 -0.87 -2.82 -18.61
CA MET A 91 0.51 -3.16 -18.99
C MET A 91 0.68 -4.61 -19.44
N GLU A 92 -0.09 -5.53 -18.87
CA GLU A 92 -0.07 -6.98 -19.16
C GLU A 92 -1.09 -7.38 -20.24
N GLY A 93 -1.75 -6.40 -20.88
CA GLY A 93 -2.62 -6.63 -22.02
C GLY A 93 -4.10 -6.78 -21.71
N SER A 94 -4.53 -6.52 -20.48
CA SER A 94 -5.96 -6.43 -20.17
C SER A 94 -6.64 -5.36 -21.02
N ARG A 95 -7.82 -5.68 -21.55
CA ARG A 95 -8.63 -4.79 -22.38
C ARG A 95 -9.73 -4.06 -21.62
N LEU A 96 -9.81 -4.26 -20.32
CA LEU A 96 -10.77 -3.51 -19.50
C LEU A 96 -10.43 -2.03 -19.52
N THR A 97 -11.46 -1.20 -19.70
CA THR A 97 -11.31 0.25 -19.60
C THR A 97 -11.14 0.68 -18.16
N HIS A 98 -10.68 1.91 -17.95
CA HIS A 98 -10.59 2.51 -16.62
C HIS A 98 -11.95 2.53 -15.91
N ASP A 99 -13.03 2.92 -16.62
CA ASP A 99 -14.38 2.92 -16.06
C ASP A 99 -14.86 1.50 -15.71
N GLN A 100 -14.58 0.49 -16.53
CA GLN A 100 -14.93 -0.90 -16.21
C GLN A 100 -14.18 -1.38 -14.96
N THR A 101 -12.89 -1.06 -14.83
CA THR A 101 -12.11 -1.34 -13.61
C THR A 101 -12.72 -0.66 -12.39
N ARG A 102 -13.12 0.60 -12.51
CA ARG A 102 -13.80 1.35 -11.46
C ARG A 102 -15.14 0.73 -11.07
N TYR A 103 -15.99 0.37 -12.04
CA TYR A 103 -17.28 -0.28 -11.76
C TYR A 103 -17.13 -1.62 -11.04
N ILE A 104 -16.14 -2.44 -11.43
CA ILE A 104 -15.86 -3.69 -10.74
C ILE A 104 -15.52 -3.41 -9.27
N PHE A 105 -14.69 -2.40 -8.99
CA PHE A 105 -14.30 -2.04 -7.62
C PHE A 105 -15.48 -1.48 -6.81
N GLU A 106 -16.18 -0.48 -7.36
CA GLU A 106 -17.20 0.27 -6.63
C GLU A 106 -18.52 -0.51 -6.45
N THR A 107 -18.92 -1.25 -7.45
CA THR A 107 -20.27 -1.83 -7.53
C THR A 107 -20.29 -3.34 -7.72
N ASN A 108 -19.15 -3.97 -7.92
CA ASN A 108 -19.03 -5.39 -8.29
C ASN A 108 -19.85 -5.72 -9.56
N THR A 109 -19.92 -4.77 -10.48
CA THR A 109 -20.60 -4.92 -11.78
C THR A 109 -19.64 -4.54 -12.92
N ILE A 110 -20.01 -4.94 -14.15
CA ILE A 110 -19.28 -4.54 -15.34
C ILE A 110 -20.26 -4.07 -16.41
N GLY A 111 -20.02 -2.89 -16.95
CA GLY A 111 -20.75 -2.39 -18.12
C GLY A 111 -20.19 -3.00 -19.40
N ILE A 112 -21.04 -3.66 -20.20
CA ILE A 112 -20.66 -4.23 -21.49
C ILE A 112 -21.44 -3.50 -22.57
N GLU A 113 -20.74 -2.73 -23.39
CA GLU A 113 -21.29 -2.11 -24.59
C GLU A 113 -20.74 -2.86 -25.82
N LYS A 114 -21.48 -3.86 -26.32
CA LYS A 114 -21.25 -4.55 -27.61
C LYS A 114 -19.86 -5.21 -27.80
N GLU A 115 -19.01 -5.29 -26.81
CA GLU A 115 -17.68 -5.89 -26.89
C GLU A 115 -17.63 -7.25 -26.20
N VAL A 116 -16.79 -8.15 -26.71
CA VAL A 116 -16.48 -9.41 -26.05
C VAL A 116 -15.36 -9.15 -25.05
N LEU A 117 -15.66 -9.34 -23.77
CA LEU A 117 -14.67 -9.23 -22.69
C LEU A 117 -14.04 -10.60 -22.39
N ASN A 118 -12.74 -10.57 -22.13
CA ASN A 118 -12.07 -11.74 -21.59
C ASN A 118 -12.45 -11.91 -20.11
N VAL A 119 -13.00 -13.06 -19.77
CA VAL A 119 -13.41 -13.36 -18.38
C VAL A 119 -12.19 -13.35 -17.42
N ASP A 120 -11.02 -13.78 -17.89
CA ASP A 120 -9.82 -13.77 -17.07
C ASP A 120 -9.40 -12.35 -16.71
N ASP A 121 -9.57 -11.36 -17.61
CA ASP A 121 -9.29 -9.94 -17.30
C ASP A 121 -10.17 -9.45 -16.14
N VAL A 122 -11.43 -9.86 -16.10
CA VAL A 122 -12.37 -9.48 -15.02
C VAL A 122 -11.95 -10.15 -13.69
N ILE A 123 -11.63 -11.44 -13.73
CA ILE A 123 -11.20 -12.21 -12.55
C ILE A 123 -9.90 -11.63 -12.00
N GLU A 124 -8.90 -11.41 -12.85
CA GLU A 124 -7.61 -10.87 -12.44
C GLU A 124 -7.72 -9.44 -11.91
N THR A 125 -8.62 -8.63 -12.47
CA THR A 125 -8.92 -7.30 -11.94
C THR A 125 -9.50 -7.36 -10.53
N ALA A 126 -10.51 -8.20 -10.31
CA ALA A 126 -11.09 -8.40 -8.98
C ALA A 126 -10.06 -8.98 -7.98
N ASN A 127 -9.20 -9.88 -8.44
CA ASN A 127 -8.13 -10.45 -7.63
C ASN A 127 -7.02 -9.44 -7.32
N HIS A 128 -6.71 -8.53 -8.26
CA HIS A 128 -5.69 -7.51 -8.05
C HIS A 128 -6.08 -6.53 -6.94
N PHE A 129 -7.35 -6.17 -6.81
CA PHE A 129 -7.85 -5.40 -5.64
C PHE A 129 -7.56 -6.11 -4.33
N ARG A 130 -7.76 -7.44 -4.27
CA ARG A 130 -7.43 -8.24 -3.07
C ARG A 130 -5.93 -8.28 -2.79
N CYS A 131 -5.10 -8.29 -3.85
CA CYS A 131 -3.66 -8.19 -3.69
C CYS A 131 -3.26 -6.84 -3.09
N ILE A 132 -3.88 -5.73 -3.53
CA ILE A 132 -3.64 -4.39 -2.96
C ILE A 132 -4.04 -4.37 -1.47
N ASP A 133 -5.16 -4.95 -1.11
CA ASP A 133 -5.56 -5.10 0.29
C ASP A 133 -4.51 -5.86 1.11
N SER A 134 -4.01 -6.97 0.57
CA SER A 134 -2.98 -7.79 1.22
C SER A 134 -1.66 -7.03 1.42
N ILE A 135 -1.21 -6.25 0.42
CA ILE A 135 0.03 -5.48 0.55
C ILE A 135 -0.10 -4.33 1.55
N ILE A 136 -1.27 -3.71 1.68
CA ILE A 136 -1.53 -2.67 2.69
C ILE A 136 -1.54 -3.28 4.10
N ASP A 137 -2.25 -4.40 4.29
CA ASP A 137 -2.33 -5.09 5.59
C ASP A 137 -0.97 -5.61 6.05
N CYS A 138 -0.18 -6.14 5.12
CA CYS A 138 1.13 -6.72 5.37
C CYS A 138 2.30 -5.75 5.10
N ALA A 139 2.05 -4.44 4.92
CA ALA A 139 3.09 -3.50 4.50
C ALA A 139 4.33 -3.53 5.39
N LYS A 140 4.17 -3.56 6.70
CA LYS A 140 5.27 -3.54 7.69
C LYS A 140 6.02 -4.88 7.83
N THR A 141 5.49 -5.97 7.25
CA THR A 141 6.12 -7.29 7.37
C THR A 141 7.35 -7.44 6.46
N THR A 142 8.28 -8.30 6.85
CA THR A 142 9.43 -8.65 6.02
C THR A 142 8.97 -9.38 4.75
N LEU A 143 9.58 -9.04 3.62
CA LEU A 143 9.29 -9.69 2.35
C LEU A 143 9.81 -11.14 2.37
N THR A 144 8.92 -12.09 2.11
CA THR A 144 9.22 -13.52 2.15
C THR A 144 8.77 -14.22 0.88
N GLU A 145 9.40 -15.34 0.57
CA GLU A 145 8.99 -16.21 -0.55
C GLU A 145 7.51 -16.63 -0.43
N LYS A 146 7.07 -16.95 0.81
CA LYS A 146 5.67 -17.30 1.07
C LYS A 146 4.72 -16.18 0.67
N PHE A 147 5.01 -14.95 1.06
CA PHE A 147 4.16 -13.79 0.74
C PHE A 147 4.11 -13.51 -0.77
N ILE A 148 5.26 -13.62 -1.46
CA ILE A 148 5.33 -13.46 -2.93
C ILE A 148 4.47 -14.51 -3.63
N LYS A 149 4.54 -15.77 -3.21
CA LYS A 149 3.71 -16.87 -3.73
C LYS A 149 2.24 -16.68 -3.41
N GLU A 150 1.91 -16.13 -2.25
CA GLU A 150 0.54 -15.80 -1.84
C GLU A 150 -0.07 -14.71 -2.72
N LEU A 151 0.67 -13.64 -3.04
CA LEU A 151 0.22 -12.62 -4.00
C LEU A 151 -0.09 -13.23 -5.37
N HIS A 152 0.78 -14.09 -5.88
CA HIS A 152 0.53 -14.80 -7.14
C HIS A 152 -0.68 -15.73 -7.05
N LEU A 153 -0.85 -16.43 -5.93
CA LEU A 153 -2.02 -17.29 -5.68
C LEU A 153 -3.32 -16.48 -5.73
N ILE A 154 -3.35 -15.34 -5.04
CA ILE A 154 -4.54 -14.46 -5.04
C ILE A 154 -4.81 -13.98 -6.46
N LEU A 155 -3.79 -13.45 -7.16
CA LEU A 155 -3.90 -12.84 -8.48
C LEU A 155 -4.47 -13.80 -9.52
N LYS A 156 -3.95 -15.03 -9.59
CA LYS A 156 -4.29 -16.01 -10.64
C LYS A 156 -5.39 -16.99 -10.24
N ASN A 157 -5.93 -16.89 -9.03
CA ASN A 157 -6.99 -17.79 -8.58
C ASN A 157 -8.26 -17.64 -9.40
N GLY A 158 -8.81 -18.76 -9.85
CA GLY A 158 -10.09 -18.82 -10.60
C GLY A 158 -9.97 -18.48 -12.09
N THR A 159 -8.81 -18.09 -12.58
CA THR A 159 -8.56 -17.85 -14.02
C THR A 159 -8.55 -19.16 -14.81
N SER A 160 -8.65 -19.08 -16.14
CA SER A 160 -8.52 -20.24 -17.03
C SER A 160 -7.16 -20.93 -16.85
N ASP A 161 -6.11 -20.17 -16.59
CA ASP A 161 -4.77 -20.68 -16.31
C ASP A 161 -4.71 -21.54 -15.06
N SER A 162 -5.51 -21.21 -14.02
CA SER A 162 -5.54 -21.98 -12.78
C SER A 162 -6.03 -23.44 -12.95
N ARG A 163 -6.63 -23.75 -14.08
CA ARG A 163 -7.11 -25.11 -14.43
C ARG A 163 -6.09 -25.94 -15.17
N LYS A 164 -4.95 -25.35 -15.55
CA LYS A 164 -3.89 -26.04 -16.29
C LYS A 164 -2.92 -26.67 -15.30
N GLU A 165 -2.68 -27.96 -15.37
CA GLU A 165 -1.80 -28.69 -14.44
C GLU A 165 -0.36 -28.18 -14.43
N TRP A 166 0.11 -27.65 -15.55
CA TRP A 166 1.46 -27.11 -15.68
C TRP A 166 1.57 -25.65 -15.18
N PHE A 167 0.45 -24.94 -15.03
CA PHE A 167 0.43 -23.56 -14.54
C PHE A 167 0.37 -23.53 -13.02
N ALA A 168 1.47 -23.53 -12.37
CA ALA A 168 1.59 -23.68 -10.92
C ALA A 168 1.13 -22.40 -10.14
N VAL A 169 -0.18 -22.15 -10.03
CA VAL A 169 -0.73 -20.99 -9.29
C VAL A 169 -0.21 -20.98 -7.86
N GLY A 170 0.36 -19.87 -7.44
CA GLY A 170 0.98 -19.73 -6.11
C GLY A 170 2.30 -20.48 -5.94
N ASN A 171 2.88 -21.00 -7.02
CA ASN A 171 4.18 -21.65 -7.03
C ASN A 171 5.02 -21.22 -8.23
N TYR A 172 6.29 -21.50 -8.17
CA TYR A 172 7.22 -21.18 -9.26
C TYR A 172 6.89 -21.93 -10.54
N LYS A 173 7.28 -21.36 -11.66
CA LYS A 173 7.04 -21.91 -13.00
C LYS A 173 7.63 -23.31 -13.16
N LYS A 174 6.95 -24.10 -13.98
CA LYS A 174 7.38 -25.45 -14.35
C LYS A 174 7.97 -25.53 -15.76
N LEU A 175 7.66 -24.53 -16.59
CA LEU A 175 8.13 -24.45 -17.96
C LEU A 175 9.00 -23.19 -18.13
N PRO A 176 10.04 -23.24 -18.98
CA PRO A 176 10.78 -22.05 -19.37
C PRO A 176 9.85 -20.99 -19.96
N ASN A 177 10.18 -19.74 -19.74
CA ASN A 177 9.51 -18.60 -20.35
C ASN A 177 10.52 -17.51 -20.74
N GLU A 178 10.09 -16.54 -21.51
CA GLU A 178 10.87 -15.42 -22.00
C GLU A 178 10.16 -14.10 -21.68
N VAL A 179 10.93 -13.03 -21.53
CA VAL A 179 10.42 -11.66 -21.35
C VAL A 179 11.13 -10.73 -22.31
N GLY A 180 10.37 -10.08 -23.19
CA GLY A 180 10.94 -9.14 -24.16
C GLY A 180 12.04 -9.72 -25.05
N GLY A 181 11.96 -11.02 -25.36
CA GLY A 181 12.97 -11.74 -26.16
C GLY A 181 14.25 -12.09 -25.37
N MET A 182 14.23 -11.97 -24.04
CA MET A 182 15.33 -12.41 -23.17
C MET A 182 14.92 -13.66 -22.41
N GLU A 183 15.83 -14.62 -22.34
CA GLU A 183 15.67 -15.81 -21.48
C GLU A 183 15.66 -15.40 -20.01
N THR A 184 14.82 -16.05 -19.25
CA THR A 184 14.70 -15.87 -17.79
C THR A 184 15.33 -17.06 -17.08
N ALA A 185 15.39 -17.05 -15.74
CA ALA A 185 15.92 -18.20 -15.00
C ALA A 185 15.18 -19.50 -15.37
N LEU A 186 15.90 -20.61 -15.52
CA LEU A 186 15.29 -21.91 -15.76
C LEU A 186 14.43 -22.36 -14.56
N PRO A 187 13.37 -23.16 -14.76
CA PRO A 187 12.48 -23.56 -13.67
C PRO A 187 13.21 -24.17 -12.46
N GLU A 188 14.24 -24.98 -12.68
CA GLU A 188 15.06 -25.59 -11.64
C GLU A 188 15.96 -24.60 -10.87
N GLU A 189 16.26 -23.45 -11.45
CA GLU A 189 17.10 -22.42 -10.86
C GLU A 189 16.29 -21.41 -10.03
N VAL A 190 15.00 -21.20 -10.36
CA VAL A 190 14.14 -20.16 -9.78
C VAL A 190 14.18 -20.16 -8.26
N ALA A 191 14.02 -21.32 -7.62
CA ALA A 191 13.98 -21.39 -6.16
C ALA A 191 15.30 -20.93 -5.52
N GLY A 192 16.44 -21.30 -6.13
CA GLY A 192 17.76 -20.88 -5.70
C GLY A 192 17.99 -19.39 -5.87
N GLU A 193 17.64 -18.84 -7.04
CA GLU A 193 17.79 -17.42 -7.33
C GLU A 193 16.90 -16.54 -6.47
N MET A 194 15.63 -16.92 -6.26
CA MET A 194 14.72 -16.21 -5.37
C MET A 194 15.20 -16.22 -3.92
N LYS A 195 15.73 -17.34 -3.44
CA LYS A 195 16.32 -17.43 -2.08
C LYS A 195 17.52 -16.50 -1.93
N LYS A 196 18.42 -16.45 -2.92
CA LYS A 196 19.56 -15.51 -2.93
C LYS A 196 19.11 -14.06 -2.97
N LEU A 197 18.15 -13.74 -3.85
CA LEU A 197 17.60 -12.39 -3.98
C LEU A 197 16.99 -11.90 -2.67
N LEU A 198 16.14 -12.71 -2.04
CA LEU A 198 15.50 -12.36 -0.77
C LEU A 198 16.50 -12.25 0.38
N ALA A 199 17.51 -13.14 0.46
CA ALA A 199 18.55 -13.07 1.47
C ALA A 199 19.37 -11.77 1.34
N ALA A 200 19.79 -11.43 0.12
CA ALA A 200 20.52 -10.20 -0.16
C ALA A 200 19.66 -8.95 0.14
N TYR A 201 18.40 -8.95 -0.28
CA TYR A 201 17.49 -7.85 -0.02
C TYR A 201 17.25 -7.65 1.49
N ASN A 202 16.94 -8.72 2.21
CA ASN A 202 16.61 -8.63 3.64
C ASN A 202 17.83 -8.41 4.56
N SER A 203 19.05 -8.51 4.07
CA SER A 203 20.26 -8.26 4.87
C SER A 203 20.46 -6.80 5.26
N LYS A 204 19.88 -5.86 4.52
CA LYS A 204 19.91 -4.43 4.81
C LYS A 204 18.64 -4.03 5.56
N GLU A 205 18.74 -3.34 6.70
CA GLU A 205 17.58 -2.94 7.50
C GLU A 205 16.79 -1.81 6.84
N GLU A 206 17.46 -0.73 6.46
CA GLU A 206 16.87 0.41 5.77
C GLU A 206 17.02 0.28 4.26
N LYS A 207 16.02 0.68 3.50
CA LYS A 207 16.01 0.62 2.05
C LYS A 207 15.84 2.02 1.44
N SER A 208 16.63 2.32 0.44
CA SER A 208 16.40 3.42 -0.48
C SER A 208 15.47 3.00 -1.63
N LEU A 209 14.97 3.97 -2.40
CA LEU A 209 14.25 3.68 -3.63
C LEU A 209 15.09 2.80 -4.57
N GLU A 210 16.39 3.07 -4.70
CA GLU A 210 17.29 2.29 -5.54
C GLU A 210 17.38 0.82 -5.10
N ASP A 211 17.42 0.54 -3.79
CA ASP A 211 17.42 -0.82 -3.28
C ASP A 211 16.14 -1.59 -3.66
N ILE A 212 15.00 -0.89 -3.60
CA ILE A 212 13.69 -1.47 -3.97
C ILE A 212 13.62 -1.72 -5.47
N LEU A 213 14.10 -0.77 -6.28
CA LEU A 213 14.17 -0.92 -7.74
C LEU A 213 15.14 -2.03 -8.16
N ASP A 214 16.28 -2.15 -7.49
CA ASP A 214 17.25 -3.23 -7.76
C ASP A 214 16.65 -4.61 -7.48
N PHE A 215 15.92 -4.75 -6.36
CA PHE A 215 15.15 -5.97 -6.08
C PHE A 215 14.15 -6.25 -7.20
N HIS A 216 13.37 -5.24 -7.60
CA HIS A 216 12.34 -5.38 -8.63
C HIS A 216 12.93 -5.82 -9.98
N VAL A 217 14.00 -5.19 -10.43
CA VAL A 217 14.68 -5.57 -11.68
C VAL A 217 15.17 -7.01 -11.64
N LYS A 218 15.77 -7.44 -10.53
CA LYS A 218 16.24 -8.81 -10.36
C LYS A 218 15.08 -9.80 -10.32
N PHE A 219 13.98 -9.45 -9.67
CA PHE A 219 12.74 -10.24 -9.65
C PHE A 219 12.18 -10.42 -11.08
N GLU A 220 12.09 -9.33 -11.85
CA GLU A 220 11.61 -9.36 -13.24
C GLU A 220 12.52 -10.22 -14.14
N ARG A 221 13.84 -10.22 -13.91
CA ARG A 221 14.80 -11.06 -14.66
C ARG A 221 14.71 -12.54 -14.28
N ILE A 222 14.51 -12.86 -13.01
CA ILE A 222 14.27 -14.25 -12.58
C ILE A 222 12.98 -14.76 -13.19
N HIS A 223 11.96 -13.92 -13.24
CA HIS A 223 10.64 -14.23 -13.77
C HIS A 223 10.06 -15.51 -13.16
N PRO A 224 9.83 -15.52 -11.83
CA PRO A 224 9.65 -16.77 -11.10
C PRO A 224 8.36 -17.51 -11.40
N PHE A 225 7.34 -16.85 -11.93
CA PHE A 225 6.05 -17.47 -12.23
C PHE A 225 5.85 -17.68 -13.72
N GLN A 226 4.91 -18.54 -14.08
CA GLN A 226 4.60 -18.80 -15.48
C GLN A 226 3.97 -17.58 -16.19
N ASP A 227 3.17 -16.80 -15.46
CA ASP A 227 2.57 -15.51 -15.82
C ASP A 227 2.33 -14.66 -14.56
N GLY A 228 2.02 -13.36 -14.71
CA GLY A 228 1.69 -12.47 -13.58
C GLY A 228 2.90 -11.89 -12.85
N ASN A 229 4.12 -12.09 -13.34
CA ASN A 229 5.35 -11.59 -12.70
C ASN A 229 5.34 -10.07 -12.60
N GLY A 230 5.07 -9.35 -13.67
CA GLY A 230 5.03 -7.89 -13.68
C GLY A 230 4.04 -7.33 -12.66
N ARG A 231 2.84 -7.89 -12.56
CA ARG A 231 1.82 -7.48 -11.59
C ARG A 231 2.27 -7.72 -10.15
N VAL A 232 2.77 -8.93 -9.87
CA VAL A 232 3.32 -9.25 -8.54
C VAL A 232 4.52 -8.37 -8.20
N GLY A 233 5.43 -8.14 -9.16
CA GLY A 233 6.59 -7.26 -8.99
C GLY A 233 6.18 -5.82 -8.63
N ARG A 234 5.20 -5.24 -9.35
CA ARG A 234 4.71 -3.88 -9.05
C ARG A 234 3.95 -3.79 -7.73
N LEU A 235 3.23 -4.84 -7.32
CA LEU A 235 2.60 -4.93 -5.99
C LEU A 235 3.66 -4.96 -4.87
N ILE A 236 4.75 -5.72 -5.07
CA ILE A 236 5.87 -5.74 -4.13
C ILE A 236 6.55 -4.37 -4.04
N LEU A 237 6.79 -3.71 -5.18
CA LEU A 237 7.32 -2.35 -5.22
C LEU A 237 6.50 -1.40 -4.35
N PHE A 238 5.20 -1.40 -4.56
CA PHE A 238 4.27 -0.54 -3.81
C PHE A 238 4.32 -0.84 -2.30
N LYS A 239 4.28 -2.14 -1.93
CA LYS A 239 4.39 -2.58 -0.54
C LYS A 239 5.69 -2.11 0.13
N GLU A 240 6.82 -2.33 -0.53
CA GLU A 240 8.12 -1.99 0.05
C GLU A 240 8.31 -0.46 0.16
N CYS A 241 7.78 0.32 -0.78
CA CYS A 241 7.73 1.78 -0.64
C CYS A 241 6.95 2.19 0.62
N LEU A 242 5.76 1.62 0.86
CA LEU A 242 4.99 1.89 2.08
C LEU A 242 5.76 1.51 3.34
N LYS A 243 6.45 0.37 3.34
CA LYS A 243 7.22 -0.13 4.49
C LYS A 243 8.33 0.82 4.92
N TYR A 244 9.05 1.38 3.95
CA TYR A 244 10.21 2.23 4.18
C TYR A 244 9.89 3.72 4.09
N HIS A 245 8.62 4.09 4.16
CA HIS A 245 8.15 5.48 4.13
C HIS A 245 8.61 6.25 2.88
N ILE A 246 8.78 5.53 1.78
CA ILE A 246 9.01 6.09 0.45
C ILE A 246 7.65 6.27 -0.21
N VAL A 247 7.43 7.37 -0.90
CA VAL A 247 6.19 7.57 -1.66
C VAL A 247 6.07 6.48 -2.71
N PRO A 248 5.00 5.67 -2.72
CA PRO A 248 4.79 4.69 -3.77
C PRO A 248 4.44 5.37 -5.09
N PHE A 249 4.39 4.58 -6.15
CA PHE A 249 4.07 5.09 -7.48
C PHE A 249 3.31 4.06 -8.33
N ILE A 250 2.68 4.58 -9.37
CA ILE A 250 1.92 3.81 -10.35
C ILE A 250 2.52 4.13 -11.73
N ILE A 251 2.92 3.11 -12.47
CA ILE A 251 3.40 3.28 -13.83
C ILE A 251 2.18 3.39 -14.75
N GLU A 252 1.91 4.60 -15.21
CA GLU A 252 0.85 4.88 -16.18
C GLU A 252 1.28 4.52 -17.61
N ASP A 253 0.34 4.40 -18.55
CA ASP A 253 0.58 3.89 -19.90
C ASP A 253 1.61 4.73 -20.68
N ASP A 254 1.63 6.03 -20.52
CA ASP A 254 2.61 6.92 -21.16
C ASP A 254 4.04 6.74 -20.63
N LEU A 255 4.21 6.20 -19.42
CA LEU A 255 5.49 5.87 -18.83
C LEU A 255 5.96 4.44 -19.13
N LYS A 256 5.09 3.59 -19.69
CA LYS A 256 5.32 2.17 -19.92
C LYS A 256 6.61 1.87 -20.69
N LEU A 257 6.85 2.57 -21.79
CA LEU A 257 8.05 2.36 -22.61
C LEU A 257 9.33 2.77 -21.88
N PHE A 258 9.31 3.85 -21.12
CA PHE A 258 10.43 4.31 -20.31
C PHE A 258 10.73 3.33 -19.18
N TYR A 259 9.69 2.79 -18.55
CA TYR A 259 9.81 1.77 -17.51
C TYR A 259 10.47 0.47 -18.04
N TYR A 260 10.01 -0.07 -19.18
CA TYR A 260 10.64 -1.26 -19.76
C TYR A 260 12.06 -1.02 -20.22
N ARG A 261 12.36 0.17 -20.78
CA ARG A 261 13.73 0.57 -21.07
C ARG A 261 14.57 0.58 -19.81
N GLY A 262 14.06 1.16 -18.74
CA GLY A 262 14.74 1.25 -17.46
C GLY A 262 15.05 -0.12 -16.86
N LEU A 263 14.11 -1.08 -16.91
CA LEU A 263 14.33 -2.48 -16.49
C LEU A 263 15.46 -3.14 -17.30
N LYS A 264 15.47 -2.95 -18.61
CA LYS A 264 16.47 -3.51 -19.51
C LYS A 264 17.84 -2.94 -19.24
N GLU A 265 17.94 -1.64 -19.14
CA GLU A 265 19.21 -0.91 -19.05
C GLU A 265 19.74 -0.76 -17.62
N TRP A 266 19.08 -1.30 -16.61
CA TRP A 266 19.41 -1.11 -15.19
C TRP A 266 20.89 -1.32 -14.83
N ASN A 267 21.53 -2.29 -15.42
CA ASN A 267 22.94 -2.59 -15.15
C ASN A 267 23.90 -1.57 -15.80
N ASN A 268 23.44 -0.89 -16.86
CA ASN A 268 24.24 0.07 -17.62
C ASN A 268 23.97 1.49 -17.14
N GLU A 269 22.68 1.85 -17.00
CA GLU A 269 22.23 3.20 -16.64
C GLU A 269 20.97 3.13 -15.78
N LYS A 270 21.14 3.22 -14.46
CA LYS A 270 20.05 3.16 -13.49
C LYS A 270 19.11 4.36 -13.58
N GLY A 271 19.60 5.50 -14.05
CA GLY A 271 18.87 6.75 -14.17
C GLY A 271 17.58 6.59 -14.96
N TYR A 272 17.56 5.76 -16.01
CA TYR A 272 16.35 5.58 -16.82
C TYR A 272 15.16 5.05 -16.03
N LEU A 273 15.35 4.04 -15.16
CA LEU A 273 14.27 3.54 -14.33
C LEU A 273 13.99 4.48 -13.16
N THR A 274 15.03 4.99 -12.53
CA THR A 274 14.89 5.86 -11.37
C THR A 274 14.11 7.12 -11.71
N ASP A 275 14.45 7.82 -12.80
CA ASP A 275 13.77 9.04 -13.24
C ASP A 275 12.31 8.77 -13.62
N THR A 276 12.05 7.63 -14.28
CA THR A 276 10.68 7.20 -14.60
C THR A 276 9.86 6.99 -13.32
N CYS A 277 10.42 6.30 -12.32
CA CYS A 277 9.74 6.05 -11.06
C CYS A 277 9.56 7.33 -10.23
N LEU A 278 10.53 8.25 -10.23
CA LEU A 278 10.40 9.56 -9.58
C LEU A 278 9.30 10.40 -10.24
N THR A 279 9.21 10.40 -11.56
CA THR A 279 8.10 11.04 -12.28
C THR A 279 6.74 10.46 -11.88
N ALA A 280 6.67 9.14 -11.76
CA ALA A 280 5.45 8.46 -11.31
C ALA A 280 5.12 8.74 -9.84
N GLN A 281 6.14 8.92 -8.97
CA GLN A 281 5.95 9.36 -7.58
C GLN A 281 5.34 10.76 -7.50
N ASP A 282 5.84 11.71 -8.30
CA ASP A 282 5.30 13.06 -8.35
C ASP A 282 3.81 13.06 -8.72
N ARG A 283 3.42 12.23 -9.70
CA ARG A 283 2.00 12.05 -10.07
C ARG A 283 1.19 11.44 -8.93
N TYR A 284 1.72 10.44 -8.24
CA TYR A 284 1.04 9.83 -7.11
C TYR A 284 0.87 10.82 -5.94
N CYS A 285 1.86 11.70 -5.70
CA CYS A 285 1.72 12.79 -4.74
C CYS A 285 0.55 13.72 -5.09
N LEU A 286 0.32 14.02 -6.36
CA LEU A 286 -0.81 14.82 -6.80
C LEU A 286 -2.15 14.12 -6.54
N LEU A 287 -2.23 12.79 -6.70
CA LEU A 287 -3.42 12.02 -6.33
C LEU A 287 -3.74 12.13 -4.84
N TYR A 288 -2.70 12.11 -3.98
CA TYR A 288 -2.83 12.23 -2.54
C TYR A 288 -3.19 13.65 -2.08
N THR A 289 -2.63 14.68 -2.71
CA THR A 289 -2.85 16.09 -2.35
C THR A 289 -4.07 16.71 -3.00
N SER A 290 -4.71 16.05 -3.98
CA SER A 290 -5.94 16.54 -4.59
C SER A 290 -7.06 16.55 -3.56
N PRO A 291 -7.82 17.68 -3.43
CA PRO A 291 -8.89 17.79 -2.44
C PRO A 291 -9.84 16.60 -2.54
N SER A 292 -10.15 16.01 -1.38
CA SER A 292 -11.21 15.01 -1.30
C SER A 292 -12.55 15.69 -1.62
N PRO A 293 -13.52 14.98 -2.24
CA PRO A 293 -14.88 15.51 -2.40
C PRO A 293 -15.53 16.03 -1.11
N ARG A 294 -14.94 15.75 0.05
CA ARG A 294 -15.38 16.24 1.37
C ARG A 294 -14.96 17.67 1.67
N ASP A 295 -13.86 18.15 1.10
CA ASP A 295 -13.37 19.51 1.37
C ASP A 295 -14.25 20.57 0.71
N GLY A 296 -15.14 20.17 -0.19
CA GLY A 296 -16.14 21.03 -0.85
C GLY A 296 -17.55 21.02 -0.24
N ALA A 297 -17.81 20.23 0.79
CA ALA A 297 -19.16 20.06 1.37
C ALA A 297 -19.45 20.92 2.61
N THR A 298 -18.56 21.86 2.94
CA THR A 298 -18.77 22.85 4.00
C THR A 298 -18.95 24.24 3.38
N SER A 299 -20.11 24.48 2.78
CA SER A 299 -20.63 25.82 2.53
C SER A 299 -22.15 25.78 2.56
#